data_9f09f0d90d606ae4a3f8fa731939f18d
#
_entry.id   9f09f0d90d606ae4a3f8fa731939f18d
#
_cell.length_a   1.000
_cell.length_b   1.000
_cell.length_c   1.000
_cell.angle_alpha   90.00
_cell.angle_beta   90.00
_cell.angle_gamma   90.00
#
_symmetry.space_group_name_H-M   'P 1'
#
loop_
_entity.id
_entity.type
_entity.pdbx_description
1 polymer ?
#
loop_
_entity_poly.entity_id
_entity_poly.type
_entity_poly.pdbx_seq_one_letter_code
_entity_poly.pdbx_strand_id
1 'polypeptide(L)'
;MTGQTLSKVNQVTRYIYGAFFIAAGANHFLNTPFYVSIMPSTLPWHLALLYLSGVAEMGLGSLLLFERWSVLAGWGLIALLIAVFPANIHMALHPDLYTWASPMNLCLRLPLQGVLIAWAYWYTRPDRKRS
;
A
#
# COMPACT_ATOMS: atom_id res chain seq x y z
N MET A 1 19.73 20.34 -2.90
CA MET A 1 18.74 20.59 -1.83
C MET A 1 19.45 20.65 -0.49
N THR A 2 18.99 21.54 0.36
CA THR A 2 19.49 21.60 1.73
C THR A 2 18.91 20.46 2.53
N GLY A 3 19.53 20.15 3.68
CA GLY A 3 18.99 19.13 4.59
C GLY A 3 17.60 19.46 5.08
N GLN A 4 17.31 20.74 5.32
CA GLN A 4 15.99 21.19 5.76
C GLN A 4 14.94 20.99 4.66
N THR A 5 15.26 21.29 3.41
CA THR A 5 14.35 21.09 2.31
C THR A 5 14.02 19.62 2.15
N LEU A 6 15.04 18.77 2.19
CA LEU A 6 14.85 17.33 2.06
C LEU A 6 14.00 16.78 3.21
N SER A 7 14.20 17.30 4.44
CA SER A 7 13.42 16.89 5.60
C SER A 7 11.95 17.27 5.44
N LYS A 8 11.68 18.46 4.91
CA LYS A 8 10.30 18.91 4.67
C LYS A 8 9.63 18.07 3.58
N VAL A 9 10.34 17.76 2.50
CA VAL A 9 9.83 16.93 1.43
C VAL A 9 9.49 15.53 1.99
N ASN A 10 10.39 14.98 2.79
CA ASN A 10 10.14 13.69 3.44
C ASN A 10 8.89 13.75 4.31
N GLN A 11 8.73 14.80 5.10
CA GLN A 11 7.58 14.94 6.00
C GLN A 11 6.27 15.08 5.23
N VAL A 12 6.23 15.92 4.21
CA VAL A 12 5.02 16.16 3.43
C VAL A 12 4.61 14.91 2.68
N THR A 13 5.57 14.27 1.99
CA THR A 13 5.26 13.05 1.23
C THR A 13 4.88 11.91 2.16
N ARG A 14 5.45 11.86 3.36
CA ARG A 14 5.12 10.86 4.36
C ARG A 14 3.66 11.00 4.82
N TYR A 15 3.21 12.23 5.03
CA TYR A 15 1.81 12.48 5.39
C TYR A 15 0.87 12.11 4.25
N ILE A 16 1.23 12.42 3.00
CA ILE A 16 0.43 12.06 1.83
C ILE A 16 0.32 10.54 1.71
N TYR A 17 1.45 9.85 1.81
CA TYR A 17 1.49 8.39 1.70
C TYR A 17 0.67 7.74 2.82
N GLY A 18 0.85 8.22 4.06
CA GLY A 18 0.11 7.69 5.21
C GLY A 18 -1.39 7.91 5.06
N ALA A 19 -1.79 9.10 4.66
CA ALA A 19 -3.21 9.41 4.45
C ALA A 19 -3.80 8.54 3.34
N PHE A 20 -3.04 8.28 2.27
CA PHE A 20 -3.47 7.40 1.20
C PHE A 20 -3.76 5.99 1.72
N PHE A 21 -2.87 5.44 2.54
CA PHE A 21 -3.06 4.10 3.08
C PHE A 21 -4.18 4.02 4.11
N ILE A 22 -4.37 5.08 4.90
CA ILE A 22 -5.51 5.14 5.81
C ILE A 22 -6.82 5.10 5.02
N ALA A 23 -6.91 5.90 3.96
CA ALA A 23 -8.08 5.92 3.10
C ALA A 23 -8.29 4.58 2.39
N ALA A 24 -7.22 3.99 1.88
CA ALA A 24 -7.28 2.70 1.21
C ALA A 24 -7.74 1.59 2.17
N GLY A 25 -7.21 1.59 3.40
CA GLY A 25 -7.63 0.61 4.40
C GLY A 25 -9.08 0.77 4.78
N ALA A 26 -9.53 2.01 4.98
CA ALA A 26 -10.94 2.27 5.28
C ALA A 26 -11.83 1.81 4.14
N ASN A 27 -11.37 1.96 2.90
CA ASN A 27 -12.13 1.54 1.72
C ASN A 27 -12.37 0.02 1.70
N HIS A 28 -11.49 -0.77 2.30
CA HIS A 28 -11.69 -2.21 2.43
C HIS A 28 -13.00 -2.53 3.15
N PHE A 29 -13.38 -1.71 4.12
CA PHE A 29 -14.62 -1.92 4.89
C PHE A 29 -15.83 -1.30 4.19
N LEU A 30 -15.62 -0.22 3.44
CA LEU A 30 -16.71 0.48 2.75
C LEU A 30 -17.11 -0.20 1.44
N ASN A 31 -16.16 -0.88 0.78
CA ASN A 31 -16.39 -1.52 -0.51
C ASN A 31 -15.99 -2.99 -0.46
N THR A 32 -16.36 -3.68 0.58
CA THR A 32 -16.00 -5.08 0.82
C THR A 32 -16.28 -5.99 -0.38
N PRO A 33 -17.48 -5.95 -1.02
CA PRO A 33 -17.76 -6.85 -2.13
C PRO A 33 -16.78 -6.68 -3.30
N PHE A 34 -16.36 -5.44 -3.58
CA PHE A 34 -15.40 -5.19 -4.65
C PHE A 34 -14.08 -5.91 -4.36
N TYR A 35 -13.55 -5.76 -3.14
CA TYR A 35 -12.27 -6.36 -2.79
C TYR A 35 -12.32 -7.88 -2.76
N VAL A 36 -13.41 -8.45 -2.27
CA VAL A 36 -13.58 -9.90 -2.29
C VAL A 36 -13.58 -10.41 -3.72
N SER A 37 -14.18 -9.67 -4.64
CA SER A 37 -14.27 -10.09 -6.05
C SER A 37 -12.91 -10.13 -6.73
N ILE A 38 -11.93 -9.35 -6.28
CA ILE A 38 -10.59 -9.34 -6.90
C ILE A 38 -9.61 -10.30 -6.24
N MET A 39 -10.00 -10.94 -5.14
CA MET A 39 -9.13 -11.92 -4.48
C MET A 39 -9.14 -13.23 -5.25
N PRO A 40 -7.97 -13.91 -5.39
CA PRO A 40 -7.94 -15.22 -6.04
C PRO A 40 -8.84 -16.21 -5.33
N SER A 41 -9.60 -16.99 -6.10
CA SER A 41 -10.55 -17.96 -5.54
C SER A 41 -9.87 -19.06 -4.74
N THR A 42 -8.57 -19.28 -4.96
CA THR A 42 -7.81 -20.27 -4.22
C THR A 42 -7.45 -19.84 -2.80
N LEU A 43 -7.61 -18.56 -2.47
CA LEU A 43 -7.30 -18.06 -1.13
C LEU A 43 -8.45 -18.38 -0.18
N PRO A 44 -8.17 -18.95 1.00
CA PRO A 44 -9.20 -19.14 2.03
C PRO A 44 -9.45 -17.84 2.80
N TRP A 45 -10.57 -17.79 3.49
CA TRP A 45 -10.89 -16.70 4.44
C TRP A 45 -10.81 -15.31 3.82
N HIS A 46 -11.46 -15.10 2.67
CA HIS A 46 -11.41 -13.81 1.97
C HIS A 46 -11.74 -12.63 2.88
N LEU A 47 -12.83 -12.72 3.65
CA LEU A 47 -13.24 -11.61 4.52
C LEU A 47 -12.23 -11.34 5.62
N ALA A 48 -11.71 -12.41 6.25
CA ALA A 48 -10.73 -12.26 7.32
C ALA A 48 -9.45 -11.62 6.79
N LEU A 49 -8.97 -12.08 5.63
CA LEU A 49 -7.77 -11.52 5.00
C LEU A 49 -7.98 -10.07 4.60
N LEU A 50 -9.16 -9.75 4.05
CA LEU A 50 -9.49 -8.41 3.62
C LEU A 50 -9.50 -7.43 4.80
N TYR A 51 -10.19 -7.80 5.87
CA TYR A 51 -10.29 -6.91 7.04
C TYR A 51 -8.96 -6.78 7.76
N LEU A 52 -8.21 -7.86 7.85
CA LEU A 52 -6.88 -7.82 8.45
C LEU A 52 -5.95 -6.89 7.65
N SER A 53 -6.01 -6.98 6.32
CA SER A 53 -5.24 -6.10 5.45
C SER A 53 -5.66 -4.65 5.63
N GLY A 54 -6.98 -4.38 5.71
CA GLY A 54 -7.49 -3.03 5.90
C GLY A 54 -7.03 -2.42 7.21
N VAL A 55 -7.09 -3.19 8.31
CA VAL A 55 -6.61 -2.73 9.61
C VAL A 55 -5.11 -2.47 9.57
N ALA A 56 -4.35 -3.36 8.92
CA ALA A 56 -2.91 -3.18 8.78
C ALA A 56 -2.58 -1.91 8.00
N GLU A 57 -3.29 -1.66 6.90
CA GLU A 57 -3.07 -0.46 6.10
C GLU A 57 -3.37 0.81 6.89
N MET A 58 -4.49 0.84 7.60
CA MET A 58 -4.85 2.00 8.42
C MET A 58 -3.85 2.20 9.56
N GLY A 59 -3.47 1.12 10.22
CA GLY A 59 -2.52 1.18 11.33
C GLY A 59 -1.14 1.63 10.89
N LEU A 60 -0.61 1.02 9.82
CA LEU A 60 0.71 1.37 9.31
C LEU A 60 0.72 2.77 8.69
N GLY A 61 -0.34 3.14 7.98
CA GLY A 61 -0.46 4.49 7.45
C GLY A 61 -0.48 5.52 8.56
N SER A 62 -1.17 5.23 9.66
CA SER A 62 -1.21 6.12 10.82
C SER A 62 0.16 6.24 11.48
N LEU A 63 0.87 5.12 11.64
CA LEU A 63 2.23 5.15 12.20
C LEU A 63 3.19 5.93 11.33
N LEU A 64 2.98 5.91 10.02
CA LEU A 64 3.83 6.64 9.09
C LEU A 64 3.73 8.16 9.30
N LEU A 65 2.63 8.64 9.87
CA LEU A 65 2.47 10.06 10.16
C LEU A 65 3.41 10.55 11.27
N PHE A 66 3.94 9.62 12.07
CA PHE A 66 4.84 9.94 13.16
C PHE A 66 6.27 9.57 12.76
N GLU A 67 7.15 10.56 12.73
CA GLU A 67 8.54 10.35 12.34
C GLU A 67 9.19 9.23 13.15
N ARG A 68 8.88 9.18 14.42
CA ARG A 68 9.39 8.18 15.36
C ARG A 68 9.13 6.75 14.90
N TRP A 69 7.99 6.50 14.26
CA TRP A 69 7.56 5.17 13.86
C TRP A 69 7.67 4.93 12.36
N SER A 70 8.21 5.91 11.61
CA SER A 70 8.20 5.85 10.16
C SER A 70 9.04 4.70 9.60
N VAL A 71 10.14 4.33 10.25
CA VAL A 71 10.98 3.22 9.81
C VAL A 71 10.21 1.90 9.93
N LEU A 72 9.60 1.68 11.09
CA LEU A 72 8.80 0.48 11.32
C LEU A 72 7.60 0.42 10.35
N ALA A 73 6.91 1.55 10.20
CA ALA A 73 5.77 1.64 9.29
C ALA A 73 6.18 1.36 7.85
N GLY A 74 7.32 1.90 7.42
CA GLY A 74 7.84 1.66 6.07
C GLY A 74 8.06 0.19 5.79
N TRP A 75 8.71 -0.52 6.70
CA TRP A 75 8.92 -1.96 6.54
C TRP A 75 7.61 -2.73 6.54
N GLY A 76 6.68 -2.36 7.42
CA GLY A 76 5.36 -2.99 7.47
C GLY A 76 4.59 -2.80 6.17
N LEU A 77 4.64 -1.60 5.59
CA LEU A 77 3.97 -1.31 4.32
C LEU A 77 4.60 -2.09 3.16
N ILE A 78 5.93 -2.23 3.15
CA ILE A 78 6.61 -3.04 2.14
C ILE A 78 6.15 -4.49 2.24
N ALA A 79 6.11 -5.04 3.45
CA ALA A 79 5.65 -6.41 3.65
C ALA A 79 4.20 -6.58 3.19
N LEU A 80 3.35 -5.62 3.50
CA LEU A 80 1.96 -5.65 3.10
C LEU A 80 1.81 -5.59 1.57
N LEU A 81 2.55 -4.69 0.93
CA LEU A 81 2.50 -4.56 -0.54
C LEU A 81 2.98 -5.83 -1.23
N ILE A 82 4.02 -6.47 -0.68
CA ILE A 82 4.49 -7.74 -1.22
C ILE A 82 3.43 -8.82 -1.01
N ALA A 83 2.75 -8.81 0.13
CA ALA A 83 1.74 -9.81 0.43
C ALA A 83 0.53 -9.71 -0.50
N VAL A 84 0.18 -8.50 -0.97
CA VAL A 84 -0.96 -8.33 -1.88
C VAL A 84 -0.55 -8.43 -3.36
N PHE A 85 0.74 -8.55 -3.64
CA PHE A 85 1.23 -8.63 -5.01
C PHE A 85 0.64 -9.81 -5.79
N PRO A 86 0.48 -11.01 -5.19
CA PRO A 86 -0.15 -12.13 -5.91
C PRO A 86 -1.54 -11.81 -6.43
N ALA A 87 -2.34 -11.02 -5.71
CA ALA A 87 -3.66 -10.61 -6.18
C ALA A 87 -3.55 -9.76 -7.46
N ASN A 88 -2.61 -8.83 -7.49
CA ASN A 88 -2.39 -7.99 -8.67
C ASN A 88 -1.90 -8.82 -9.86
N ILE A 89 -1.02 -9.79 -9.62
CA ILE A 89 -0.55 -10.69 -10.67
C ILE A 89 -1.73 -11.50 -11.22
N HIS A 90 -2.58 -12.01 -10.33
CA HIS A 90 -3.76 -12.78 -10.73
C HIS A 90 -4.68 -11.95 -11.63
N MET A 91 -4.91 -10.68 -11.27
CA MET A 91 -5.74 -9.79 -12.09
C MET A 91 -5.13 -9.57 -13.47
N ALA A 92 -3.81 -9.37 -13.53
CA ALA A 92 -3.13 -9.14 -14.81
C ALA A 92 -3.15 -10.39 -15.72
N LEU A 93 -3.10 -11.58 -15.12
CA LEU A 93 -3.11 -12.84 -15.87
C LEU A 93 -4.51 -13.27 -16.29
N HIS A 94 -5.56 -12.76 -15.67
CA HIS A 94 -6.94 -13.15 -15.92
C HIS A 94 -7.82 -11.92 -16.18
N PRO A 95 -7.50 -11.12 -17.23
CA PRO A 95 -8.24 -9.88 -17.48
C PRO A 95 -9.72 -10.12 -17.81
N ASP A 96 -10.05 -11.30 -18.32
CA ASP A 96 -11.44 -11.66 -18.65
C ASP A 96 -12.33 -11.77 -17.42
N LEU A 97 -11.76 -11.99 -16.24
CA LEU A 97 -12.50 -12.05 -14.98
C LEU A 97 -12.77 -10.66 -14.38
N TYR A 98 -12.11 -9.64 -14.90
CA TYR A 98 -12.18 -8.28 -14.35
C TYR A 98 -12.60 -7.30 -15.45
N THR A 99 -13.82 -7.49 -15.96
CA THR A 99 -14.32 -6.75 -17.11
C THR A 99 -14.52 -5.25 -16.85
N TRP A 100 -14.51 -4.83 -15.59
CA TRP A 100 -14.63 -3.43 -15.22
C TRP A 100 -13.35 -2.61 -15.48
N ALA A 101 -12.24 -3.27 -15.78
CA ALA A 101 -10.96 -2.62 -16.04
C ALA A 101 -10.36 -3.14 -17.34
N SER A 102 -9.62 -2.27 -18.05
CA SER A 102 -8.92 -2.70 -19.26
C SER A 102 -7.72 -3.58 -18.89
N PRO A 103 -7.30 -4.50 -19.79
CA PRO A 103 -6.09 -5.29 -19.54
C PRO A 103 -4.86 -4.42 -19.26
N MET A 104 -4.74 -3.29 -19.94
CA MET A 104 -3.64 -2.36 -19.69
C MET A 104 -3.68 -1.81 -18.26
N ASN A 105 -4.87 -1.46 -17.76
CA ASN A 105 -5.04 -0.98 -16.40
C ASN A 105 -4.58 -2.02 -15.39
N LEU A 106 -4.96 -3.28 -15.60
CA LEU A 106 -4.56 -4.36 -14.71
C LEU A 106 -3.06 -4.57 -14.70
N CYS A 107 -2.42 -4.48 -15.88
CA CYS A 107 -0.97 -4.63 -15.99
C CYS A 107 -0.22 -3.44 -15.36
N LEU A 108 -0.76 -2.23 -15.48
CA LEU A 108 -0.12 -1.04 -14.92
C LEU A 108 -0.09 -1.05 -13.39
N ARG A 109 -0.96 -1.84 -12.75
CA ARG A 109 -0.96 -1.98 -11.29
C ARG A 109 0.34 -2.59 -10.77
N LEU A 110 1.01 -3.42 -11.57
CA LEU A 110 2.25 -4.08 -11.15
C LEU A 110 3.41 -3.08 -10.99
N PRO A 111 3.75 -2.27 -12.02
CA PRO A 111 4.79 -1.26 -11.83
C PRO A 111 4.41 -0.18 -10.83
N LEU A 112 3.12 0.18 -10.72
CA LEU A 112 2.69 1.13 -9.72
C LEU A 112 2.95 0.60 -8.32
N GLN A 113 2.70 -0.67 -8.09
CA GLN A 113 2.99 -1.30 -6.81
C GLN A 113 4.48 -1.27 -6.50
N GLY A 114 5.32 -1.49 -7.51
CA GLY A 114 6.76 -1.37 -7.36
C GLY A 114 7.19 0.04 -6.95
N VAL A 115 6.56 1.06 -7.53
CA VAL A 115 6.81 2.45 -7.16
C VAL A 115 6.43 2.69 -5.69
N LEU A 116 5.28 2.17 -5.26
CA LEU A 116 4.85 2.32 -3.88
C LEU A 116 5.81 1.63 -2.91
N ILE A 117 6.33 0.47 -3.28
CA ILE A 117 7.32 -0.24 -2.46
C ILE A 117 8.60 0.59 -2.36
N ALA A 118 9.08 1.12 -3.47
CA ALA A 118 10.30 1.95 -3.48
C ALA A 118 10.10 3.21 -2.64
N TRP A 119 8.93 3.82 -2.72
CA TRP A 119 8.59 5.00 -1.93
C TRP A 119 8.59 4.67 -0.44
N ALA A 120 7.96 3.54 -0.06
CA ALA A 120 7.97 3.11 1.33
C ALA A 120 9.38 2.80 1.83
N TYR A 121 10.21 2.25 0.97
CA TYR A 121 11.61 1.95 1.32
C TYR A 121 12.37 3.21 1.73
N TRP A 122 12.06 4.34 1.12
CA TRP A 122 12.68 5.61 1.49
C TRP A 122 12.51 5.90 2.98
N TYR A 123 11.35 5.56 3.53
CA TYR A 123 11.05 5.82 4.95
C TYR A 123 11.66 4.78 5.88
N THR A 124 12.11 3.66 5.36
CA THR A 124 12.77 2.63 6.18
C THR A 124 14.21 2.97 6.51
N ARG A 125 14.80 3.87 5.75
CA ARG A 125 16.21 4.21 5.96
C ARG A 125 16.32 5.15 7.15
N PRO A 126 17.18 4.82 8.13
CA PRO A 126 17.44 5.74 9.23
C PRO A 126 18.11 6.98 8.64
N ASP A 127 17.33 8.03 8.49
CA ASP A 127 17.81 9.24 7.84
C ASP A 127 18.30 10.22 8.90
N ARG A 128 19.58 10.47 8.85
CA ARG A 128 20.21 11.39 9.74
C ARG A 128 19.67 12.82 9.59
N LYS A 129 19.09 13.11 8.47
CA LYS A 129 18.55 14.44 8.16
C LYS A 129 17.19 14.69 8.76
N ARG A 130 16.58 13.65 9.32
CA ARG A 130 15.33 13.79 10.03
C ARG A 130 15.52 14.23 11.47
N SER A 131 16.72 14.08 11.96
CA SER A 131 17.07 14.50 13.31
C SER A 131 17.42 15.98 13.35
#